data_2c33618d914f7ab3ec2bc86e34926d1b
#
_entry.id   2c33618d914f7ab3ec2bc86e34926d1b
#
_cell.length_a   1.000
_cell.length_b   1.000
_cell.length_c   1.000
_cell.angle_alpha   90.00
_cell.angle_beta   90.00
_cell.angle_gamma   90.00
#
_symmetry.space_group_name_H-M   'P 1'
#
loop_
_entity.id
_entity.type
_entity.pdbx_description
1 polymer ?
#
loop_
_entity_poly.entity_id
_entity_poly.type
_entity_poly.pdbx_seq_one_letter_code
_entity_poly.pdbx_strand_id
1 'polypeptide(L)'
;MLNVRKASKLPARAGVGFKPVHFRAILVEPQPIGFFEVHAENYMCAGGPPHAQLAALRQRYALSLHGVGLSIGSMQPLDRDHLARLRSLCDRYEPESFSEHLAWSSHDGVYFNDLLPLPYTPQTLARVAEHIDTVQMTLRRQMLLENPSTYVGIVESTIPEVEFLAEVSRRTGCGLLLDVNNVFVSSTNFGTSPQDYLDEFPFERVKEIHLGGHYRDIDDAGAPLLIDAHAAPVAQPVWELYAGVIARIGPIATVIEWDNDIPDWSMLRAEATEAERKSVV
;
A
#
# COMPACT_ATOMS: atom_id res chain seq x y z
N MET A 1 23.90 -12.64 14.89
CA MET A 1 23.00 -12.90 13.74
C MET A 1 21.60 -12.98 14.31
N LEU A 2 20.77 -11.96 14.08
CA LEU A 2 19.36 -11.96 14.47
C LEU A 2 18.65 -13.01 13.62
N ASN A 3 18.00 -13.98 14.26
CA ASN A 3 17.12 -14.94 13.59
C ASN A 3 15.90 -14.17 13.08
N VAL A 4 15.98 -13.62 11.87
CA VAL A 4 14.83 -13.11 11.15
C VAL A 4 13.99 -14.34 10.80
N ARG A 5 12.87 -14.54 11.50
CA ARG A 5 11.87 -15.53 11.10
C ARG A 5 11.56 -15.27 9.62
N LYS A 6 11.74 -16.29 8.78
CA LYS A 6 11.24 -16.22 7.40
C LYS A 6 9.73 -16.02 7.52
N ALA A 7 9.27 -14.79 7.30
CA ALA A 7 7.84 -14.53 7.14
C ALA A 7 7.33 -15.46 6.03
N SER A 8 6.22 -16.14 6.24
CA SER A 8 5.51 -16.78 5.14
C SER A 8 5.15 -15.66 4.15
N LYS A 9 5.28 -15.94 2.86
CA LYS A 9 4.94 -14.95 1.84
C LYS A 9 3.42 -14.95 1.65
N LEU A 10 2.85 -13.78 1.35
CA LEU A 10 1.48 -13.72 0.83
C LEU A 10 1.32 -14.65 -0.37
N PRO A 11 0.16 -15.30 -0.52
CA PRO A 11 -0.12 -16.06 -1.73
C PRO A 11 -0.14 -15.12 -2.94
N ALA A 12 0.41 -15.57 -4.08
CA ALA A 12 0.36 -14.85 -5.34
C ALA A 12 -1.06 -14.92 -5.94
N ARG A 13 -2.01 -14.30 -5.26
CA ARG A 13 -3.44 -14.31 -5.53
C ARG A 13 -4.04 -12.94 -5.23
N ALA A 14 -5.29 -12.72 -5.67
CA ALA A 14 -6.04 -11.55 -5.31
C ALA A 14 -6.48 -11.57 -3.85
N GLY A 15 -6.28 -10.47 -3.16
CA GLY A 15 -6.76 -10.12 -1.83
C GLY A 15 -7.67 -8.90 -1.88
N VAL A 16 -8.25 -8.54 -0.75
CA VAL A 16 -9.07 -7.33 -0.60
C VAL A 16 -8.80 -6.64 0.73
N GLY A 17 -8.95 -5.32 0.76
CA GLY A 17 -9.02 -4.55 1.99
C GLY A 17 -10.22 -5.00 2.84
N PHE A 18 -9.96 -5.48 4.06
CA PHE A 18 -11.03 -5.92 4.96
C PHE A 18 -11.84 -4.73 5.50
N LYS A 19 -13.16 -4.82 5.33
CA LYS A 19 -14.11 -3.86 5.91
C LYS A 19 -15.03 -4.58 6.92
N PRO A 20 -15.16 -4.07 8.15
CA PRO A 20 -15.98 -4.71 9.21
C PRO A 20 -17.42 -5.00 8.81
N VAL A 21 -18.01 -4.19 7.93
CA VAL A 21 -19.37 -4.38 7.40
C VAL A 21 -19.53 -5.70 6.66
N HIS A 22 -18.48 -6.22 6.05
CA HIS A 22 -18.48 -7.48 5.29
C HIS A 22 -18.18 -8.72 6.15
N PHE A 23 -17.82 -8.54 7.43
CA PHE A 23 -17.36 -9.63 8.29
C PHE A 23 -18.28 -10.86 8.29
N ARG A 24 -19.59 -10.64 8.43
CA ARG A 24 -20.55 -11.75 8.45
C ARG A 24 -20.60 -12.48 7.12
N ALA A 25 -20.64 -11.76 6.01
CA ALA A 25 -20.67 -12.35 4.67
C ALA A 25 -19.40 -13.16 4.37
N ILE A 26 -18.23 -12.68 4.82
CA ILE A 26 -16.95 -13.38 4.66
C ILE A 26 -16.90 -14.70 5.42
N LEU A 27 -17.50 -14.78 6.62
CA LEU A 27 -17.42 -15.96 7.47
C LEU A 27 -18.45 -17.04 7.18
N VAL A 28 -19.52 -16.75 6.41
CA VAL A 28 -20.57 -17.72 6.08
C VAL A 28 -20.01 -18.94 5.34
N GLU A 29 -19.09 -18.71 4.40
CA GLU A 29 -18.46 -19.75 3.59
C GLU A 29 -17.00 -19.35 3.25
N PRO A 30 -16.14 -20.31 2.86
CA PRO A 30 -14.82 -19.98 2.35
C PRO A 30 -14.93 -19.09 1.10
N GLN A 31 -14.20 -17.97 1.11
CA GLN A 31 -14.19 -17.03 -0.01
C GLN A 31 -13.04 -17.36 -0.99
N PRO A 32 -13.22 -17.13 -2.30
CA PRO A 32 -12.16 -17.30 -3.29
C PRO A 32 -11.13 -16.16 -3.25
N ILE A 33 -10.78 -15.70 -2.05
CA ILE A 33 -9.83 -14.61 -1.77
C ILE A 33 -8.55 -15.22 -1.22
N GLY A 34 -7.41 -14.77 -1.70
CA GLY A 34 -6.10 -15.26 -1.26
C GLY A 34 -5.71 -14.80 0.14
N PHE A 35 -6.01 -13.56 0.48
CA PHE A 35 -5.68 -12.92 1.74
C PHE A 35 -6.55 -11.69 1.98
N PHE A 36 -6.48 -11.16 3.19
CA PHE A 36 -7.07 -9.87 3.53
C PHE A 36 -5.99 -8.89 3.94
N GLU A 37 -6.20 -7.62 3.62
CA GLU A 37 -5.40 -6.53 4.13
C GLU A 37 -6.20 -5.69 5.11
N VAL A 38 -5.51 -5.08 6.09
CA VAL A 38 -6.10 -4.15 7.04
C VAL A 38 -5.17 -2.97 7.29
N HIS A 39 -5.74 -1.78 7.45
CA HIS A 39 -4.99 -0.64 7.95
C HIS A 39 -4.59 -0.90 9.40
N ALA A 40 -3.30 -0.88 9.67
CA ALA A 40 -2.73 -1.23 10.97
C ALA A 40 -3.28 -0.37 12.11
N GLU A 41 -3.47 0.92 11.86
CA GLU A 41 -3.92 1.91 12.82
C GLU A 41 -5.31 1.59 13.39
N ASN A 42 -6.19 0.97 12.59
CA ASN A 42 -7.52 0.56 13.02
C ASN A 42 -7.49 -0.55 14.11
N TYR A 43 -6.33 -1.18 14.31
CA TYR A 43 -6.13 -2.30 15.24
C TYR A 43 -5.12 -2.01 16.35
N MET A 44 -4.72 -0.74 16.53
CA MET A 44 -3.80 -0.33 17.59
C MET A 44 -4.47 -0.11 18.96
N CYS A 45 -5.77 -0.41 19.06
CA CYS A 45 -6.49 -0.43 20.34
C CYS A 45 -6.14 -1.69 21.15
N ALA A 46 -6.46 -1.68 22.45
CA ALA A 46 -6.11 -2.80 23.36
C ALA A 46 -6.89 -4.09 23.07
N GLY A 47 -8.07 -4.02 22.46
CA GLY A 47 -8.94 -5.18 22.21
C GLY A 47 -10.31 -4.78 21.65
N GLY A 48 -11.33 -5.60 21.89
CA GLY A 48 -12.70 -5.34 21.46
C GLY A 48 -13.09 -6.00 20.14
N PRO A 49 -14.24 -5.58 19.55
CA PRO A 49 -14.76 -6.19 18.32
C PRO A 49 -13.79 -6.22 17.14
N PRO A 50 -12.99 -5.17 16.86
CA PRO A 50 -12.04 -5.20 15.76
C PRO A 50 -11.05 -6.36 15.89
N HIS A 51 -10.48 -6.57 17.06
CA HIS A 51 -9.55 -7.67 17.31
C HIS A 51 -10.21 -9.04 17.24
N ALA A 52 -11.46 -9.17 17.69
CA ALA A 52 -12.22 -10.43 17.58
C ALA A 52 -12.46 -10.80 16.11
N GLN A 53 -12.82 -9.82 15.29
CA GLN A 53 -13.01 -10.00 13.85
C GLN A 53 -11.69 -10.35 13.14
N LEU A 54 -10.62 -9.61 13.40
CA LEU A 54 -9.32 -9.86 12.78
C LEU A 54 -8.75 -11.22 13.18
N ALA A 55 -8.90 -11.64 14.43
CA ALA A 55 -8.49 -12.97 14.89
C ALA A 55 -9.26 -14.09 14.19
N ALA A 56 -10.56 -13.91 13.95
CA ALA A 56 -11.38 -14.89 13.22
C ALA A 56 -10.98 -14.97 11.73
N LEU A 57 -10.67 -13.85 11.10
CA LEU A 57 -10.14 -13.82 9.73
C LEU A 57 -8.79 -14.51 9.64
N ARG A 58 -7.88 -14.17 10.56
CA ARG A 58 -6.50 -14.71 10.59
C ARG A 58 -6.45 -16.23 10.71
N GLN A 59 -7.48 -16.85 11.32
CA GLN A 59 -7.59 -18.31 11.40
C GLN A 59 -7.84 -18.98 10.04
N ARG A 60 -8.30 -18.24 9.04
CA ARG A 60 -8.74 -18.79 7.75
C ARG A 60 -7.92 -18.28 6.56
N TYR A 61 -7.34 -17.08 6.70
CA TYR A 61 -6.70 -16.36 5.59
C TYR A 61 -5.34 -15.81 6.00
N ALA A 62 -4.47 -15.66 5.03
CA ALA A 62 -3.26 -14.86 5.16
C ALA A 62 -3.64 -13.38 5.38
N LEU A 63 -2.73 -12.61 5.98
CA LEU A 63 -2.98 -11.23 6.38
C LEU A 63 -1.83 -10.33 5.92
N SER A 64 -2.18 -9.22 5.25
CA SER A 64 -1.31 -8.05 5.07
C SER A 64 -1.70 -6.97 6.07
N LEU A 65 -0.71 -6.29 6.65
CA LEU A 65 -0.90 -5.04 7.39
C LEU A 65 -0.38 -3.90 6.54
N HIS A 66 -1.22 -2.90 6.34
CA HIS A 66 -0.88 -1.68 5.65
C HIS A 66 -0.90 -0.51 6.63
N GLY A 67 0.21 0.20 6.76
CA GLY A 67 0.36 1.36 7.63
C GLY A 67 0.09 2.65 6.84
N VAL A 68 -0.57 3.59 7.48
CA VAL A 68 -0.92 4.88 6.88
C VAL A 68 -0.46 6.08 7.74
N GLY A 69 0.13 5.82 8.90
CA GLY A 69 0.38 6.86 9.89
C GLY A 69 1.82 6.98 10.41
N LEU A 70 2.75 6.15 9.96
CA LEU A 70 4.15 6.22 10.40
C LEU A 70 4.88 7.47 9.92
N SER A 71 4.40 8.09 8.85
CA SER A 71 5.00 9.32 8.33
C SER A 71 6.48 9.14 7.95
N ILE A 72 6.79 8.09 7.16
CA ILE A 72 8.15 7.69 6.75
C ILE A 72 8.95 8.86 6.14
N GLY A 73 8.25 9.75 5.42
CA GLY A 73 8.83 10.94 4.80
C GLY A 73 9.04 12.13 5.73
N SER A 74 8.62 12.05 7.00
CA SER A 74 8.71 13.17 7.96
C SER A 74 10.14 13.66 8.16
N MET A 75 10.28 14.96 8.46
CA MET A 75 11.54 15.54 8.94
C MET A 75 11.83 15.19 10.40
N GLN A 76 10.80 14.82 11.16
CA GLN A 76 10.89 14.44 12.57
C GLN A 76 11.22 12.96 12.72
N PRO A 77 11.83 12.53 13.83
CA PRO A 77 11.97 11.10 14.13
C PRO A 77 10.60 10.41 14.16
N LEU A 78 10.58 9.12 13.83
CA LEU A 78 9.37 8.29 13.91
C LEU A 78 8.82 8.25 15.34
N ASP A 79 7.49 8.25 15.46
CA ASP A 79 6.79 8.10 16.74
C ASP A 79 7.07 6.70 17.33
N ARG A 80 7.75 6.68 18.49
CA ARG A 80 8.13 5.44 19.18
C ARG A 80 6.93 4.68 19.73
N ASP A 81 5.90 5.39 20.16
CA ASP A 81 4.69 4.76 20.69
C ASP A 81 3.87 4.13 19.54
N HIS A 82 3.82 4.78 18.39
CA HIS A 82 3.24 4.21 17.18
C HIS A 82 3.99 2.93 16.77
N LEU A 83 5.32 2.98 16.67
CA LEU A 83 6.16 1.81 16.36
C LEU A 83 5.97 0.67 17.38
N ALA A 84 5.83 0.97 18.67
CA ALA A 84 5.58 -0.04 19.69
C ALA A 84 4.21 -0.71 19.53
N ARG A 85 3.17 0.06 19.17
CA ARG A 85 1.84 -0.48 18.86
C ARG A 85 1.87 -1.37 17.60
N LEU A 86 2.53 -0.91 16.53
CA LEU A 86 2.76 -1.70 15.31
C LEU A 86 3.49 -3.00 15.62
N ARG A 87 4.55 -2.92 16.41
CA ARG A 87 5.29 -4.11 16.83
C ARG A 87 4.38 -5.10 17.55
N SER A 88 3.56 -4.64 18.50
CA SER A 88 2.62 -5.47 19.25
C SER A 88 1.59 -6.11 18.32
N LEU A 89 1.12 -5.38 17.30
CA LEU A 89 0.19 -5.89 16.29
C LEU A 89 0.86 -6.98 15.43
N CYS A 90 2.07 -6.74 14.97
CA CYS A 90 2.85 -7.72 14.22
C CYS A 90 3.14 -9.00 15.02
N ASP A 91 3.47 -8.86 16.30
CA ASP A 91 3.73 -10.01 17.17
C ASP A 91 2.44 -10.79 17.47
N ARG A 92 1.29 -10.11 17.53
CA ARG A 92 -0.01 -10.75 17.81
C ARG A 92 -0.57 -11.53 16.63
N TYR A 93 -0.48 -10.99 15.43
CA TYR A 93 -1.14 -11.56 14.24
C TYR A 93 -0.18 -12.24 13.28
N GLU A 94 1.12 -12.04 13.43
CA GLU A 94 2.17 -12.58 12.56
C GLU A 94 1.78 -12.47 11.07
N PRO A 95 1.50 -11.23 10.55
CA PRO A 95 1.09 -11.03 9.17
C PRO A 95 2.19 -11.48 8.20
N GLU A 96 1.81 -11.86 7.00
CA GLU A 96 2.72 -12.24 5.93
C GLU A 96 3.42 -11.03 5.30
N SER A 97 2.76 -9.87 5.28
CA SER A 97 3.27 -8.61 4.75
C SER A 97 3.05 -7.45 5.72
N PHE A 98 3.89 -6.44 5.62
CA PHE A 98 3.69 -5.11 6.19
C PHE A 98 4.19 -4.07 5.20
N SER A 99 3.36 -3.10 4.89
CA SER A 99 3.64 -2.00 3.96
C SER A 99 3.36 -0.64 4.60
N GLU A 100 3.93 0.42 4.03
CA GLU A 100 3.74 1.82 4.45
C GLU A 100 3.99 2.75 3.26
N HIS A 101 3.37 3.90 3.25
CA HIS A 101 3.47 4.90 2.20
C HIS A 101 4.79 5.69 2.21
N LEU A 102 5.29 6.05 1.03
CA LEU A 102 6.32 7.07 0.87
C LEU A 102 5.69 8.48 0.99
N ALA A 103 5.28 8.84 2.18
CA ALA A 103 4.58 10.08 2.49
C ALA A 103 4.91 10.57 3.91
N TRP A 104 4.47 11.77 4.24
CA TRP A 104 4.44 12.25 5.61
C TRP A 104 3.02 12.71 5.98
N SER A 105 2.61 12.48 7.20
CA SER A 105 1.27 12.77 7.73
C SER A 105 1.30 13.42 9.12
N SER A 106 2.49 13.76 9.63
CA SER A 106 2.63 14.40 10.93
C SER A 106 3.77 15.41 10.96
N HIS A 107 3.55 16.53 11.68
CA HIS A 107 4.56 17.57 11.90
C HIS A 107 4.33 18.25 13.25
N ASP A 108 5.40 18.39 14.05
CA ASP A 108 5.37 19.03 15.38
C ASP A 108 4.23 18.54 16.29
N GLY A 109 3.97 17.23 16.29
CA GLY A 109 2.93 16.61 17.11
C GLY A 109 1.50 16.80 16.58
N VAL A 110 1.33 17.42 15.42
CA VAL A 110 0.04 17.51 14.72
C VAL A 110 -0.03 16.42 13.66
N TYR A 111 -1.10 15.65 13.68
CA TYR A 111 -1.42 14.67 12.65
C TYR A 111 -2.32 15.31 11.58
N PHE A 112 -1.96 15.13 10.32
CA PHE A 112 -2.73 15.52 9.15
C PHE A 112 -3.42 14.28 8.61
N ASN A 113 -4.71 14.39 8.36
CA ASN A 113 -5.47 13.27 7.81
C ASN A 113 -5.27 13.20 6.27
N ASP A 114 -4.00 13.16 5.85
CA ASP A 114 -3.59 13.13 4.46
C ASP A 114 -2.19 12.52 4.33
N LEU A 115 -1.86 12.02 3.14
CA LEU A 115 -0.55 11.50 2.76
C LEU A 115 0.18 12.56 1.93
N LEU A 116 0.98 13.37 2.59
CA LEU A 116 1.63 14.52 1.98
C LEU A 116 2.93 14.13 1.26
N PRO A 117 3.20 14.72 0.08
CA PRO A 117 4.39 14.45 -0.69
C PRO A 117 5.65 15.01 -0.02
N LEU A 118 6.80 14.50 -0.41
CA LEU A 118 8.12 14.95 0.06
C LEU A 118 9.05 15.25 -1.12
N PRO A 119 10.02 16.17 -0.97
CA PRO A 119 10.99 16.41 -2.02
C PRO A 119 11.94 15.23 -2.17
N TYR A 120 12.14 14.76 -3.37
CA TYR A 120 13.07 13.67 -3.67
C TYR A 120 14.49 14.23 -3.84
N THR A 121 15.20 14.36 -2.74
CA THR A 121 16.56 14.87 -2.65
C THR A 121 17.51 13.85 -2.00
N PRO A 122 18.83 13.97 -2.13
CA PRO A 122 19.76 13.09 -1.42
C PRO A 122 19.58 13.10 0.12
N GLN A 123 19.20 14.25 0.68
CA GLN A 123 18.95 14.40 2.13
C GLN A 123 17.69 13.63 2.56
N THR A 124 16.61 13.79 1.79
CA THR A 124 15.36 13.07 2.05
C THR A 124 15.53 11.57 1.87
N LEU A 125 16.27 11.16 0.83
CA LEU A 125 16.62 9.77 0.60
C LEU A 125 17.34 9.13 1.79
N ALA A 126 18.34 9.83 2.34
CA ALA A 126 19.10 9.34 3.50
C ALA A 126 18.18 9.18 4.72
N ARG A 127 17.30 10.15 4.99
CA ARG A 127 16.36 10.13 6.11
C ARG A 127 15.30 9.04 5.96
N VAL A 128 14.69 8.91 4.80
CA VAL A 128 13.71 7.83 4.50
C VAL A 128 14.35 6.46 4.70
N ALA A 129 15.59 6.28 4.24
CA ALA A 129 16.32 5.04 4.45
C ALA A 129 16.56 4.75 5.93
N GLU A 130 16.96 5.74 6.75
CA GLU A 130 17.12 5.61 8.20
C GLU A 130 15.80 5.25 8.90
N HIS A 131 14.69 5.88 8.50
CA HIS A 131 13.38 5.58 9.04
C HIS A 131 12.97 4.13 8.73
N ILE A 132 13.13 3.69 7.49
CA ILE A 132 12.82 2.32 7.07
C ILE A 132 13.66 1.30 7.83
N ASP A 133 14.96 1.54 7.99
CA ASP A 133 15.84 0.68 8.79
C ASP A 133 15.35 0.60 10.24
N THR A 134 14.93 1.72 10.83
CA THR A 134 14.35 1.77 12.17
C THR A 134 13.07 0.94 12.27
N VAL A 135 12.17 1.06 11.29
CA VAL A 135 10.94 0.26 11.22
C VAL A 135 11.28 -1.23 11.10
N GLN A 136 12.12 -1.61 10.14
CA GLN A 136 12.48 -3.02 9.91
C GLN A 136 13.16 -3.65 11.13
N MET A 137 14.07 -2.92 11.79
CA MET A 137 14.71 -3.36 13.04
C MET A 137 13.69 -3.53 14.17
N THR A 138 12.78 -2.58 14.33
CA THR A 138 11.74 -2.62 15.37
C THR A 138 10.77 -3.76 15.14
N LEU A 139 10.25 -3.91 13.93
CA LEU A 139 9.27 -4.93 13.59
C LEU A 139 9.91 -6.31 13.35
N ARG A 140 11.26 -6.38 13.19
CA ARG A 140 12.05 -7.57 12.86
C ARG A 140 11.54 -8.28 11.60
N ARG A 141 11.15 -7.48 10.60
CA ARG A 141 10.66 -7.96 9.30
C ARG A 141 10.99 -6.97 8.20
N GLN A 142 11.02 -7.45 6.98
CA GLN A 142 11.03 -6.59 5.81
C GLN A 142 9.71 -5.83 5.76
N MET A 143 9.76 -4.54 5.42
CA MET A 143 8.59 -3.77 5.04
C MET A 143 8.56 -3.57 3.53
N LEU A 144 7.39 -3.21 3.01
CA LEU A 144 7.21 -2.74 1.65
C LEU A 144 7.00 -1.23 1.67
N LEU A 145 7.62 -0.53 0.75
CA LEU A 145 7.42 0.90 0.55
C LEU A 145 6.56 1.11 -0.68
N GLU A 146 5.49 1.88 -0.53
CA GLU A 146 4.52 2.15 -1.59
C GLU A 146 4.83 3.44 -2.33
N ASN A 147 4.64 3.44 -3.66
CA ASN A 147 4.66 4.64 -4.49
C ASN A 147 3.40 5.48 -4.24
N PRO A 148 3.54 6.80 -3.99
CA PRO A 148 2.40 7.64 -3.65
C PRO A 148 1.55 8.04 -4.87
N SER A 149 0.29 8.44 -4.62
CA SER A 149 -0.45 9.30 -5.55
C SER A 149 -0.03 10.76 -5.32
N THR A 150 0.27 11.49 -6.40
CA THR A 150 0.85 12.82 -6.31
C THR A 150 0.01 13.84 -7.06
N TYR A 151 -0.28 14.97 -6.39
CA TYR A 151 -1.10 16.07 -6.91
C TYR A 151 -0.30 17.36 -7.14
N VAL A 152 0.86 17.47 -6.50
CA VAL A 152 1.71 18.65 -6.57
C VAL A 152 3.16 18.26 -6.80
N GLY A 153 3.82 18.91 -7.75
CA GLY A 153 5.24 18.77 -7.97
C GLY A 153 6.04 19.61 -6.98
N ILE A 154 7.11 19.04 -6.41
CA ILE A 154 8.01 19.74 -5.50
C ILE A 154 9.26 20.14 -6.26
N VAL A 155 9.46 21.46 -6.44
CA VAL A 155 10.54 22.04 -7.26
C VAL A 155 11.93 21.65 -6.77
N GLU A 156 12.08 21.40 -5.48
CA GLU A 156 13.34 20.98 -4.85
C GLU A 156 13.72 19.53 -5.17
N SER A 157 12.83 18.75 -5.76
CA SER A 157 13.14 17.36 -6.15
C SER A 157 14.21 17.32 -7.24
N THR A 158 15.28 16.59 -6.98
CA THR A 158 16.43 16.44 -7.89
C THR A 158 16.65 14.99 -8.34
N ILE A 159 15.87 14.06 -7.78
CA ILE A 159 15.92 12.64 -8.10
C ILE A 159 14.53 12.25 -8.63
N PRO A 160 14.40 11.57 -9.78
CA PRO A 160 13.14 11.00 -10.22
C PRO A 160 12.55 10.01 -9.19
N GLU A 161 11.23 9.97 -9.04
CA GLU A 161 10.56 9.14 -8.03
C GLU A 161 10.95 7.66 -8.14
N VAL A 162 10.97 7.10 -9.36
CA VAL A 162 11.34 5.70 -9.60
C VAL A 162 12.79 5.42 -9.15
N GLU A 163 13.72 6.31 -9.46
CA GLU A 163 15.11 6.20 -9.00
C GLU A 163 15.21 6.31 -7.47
N PHE A 164 14.40 7.21 -6.86
CA PHE A 164 14.34 7.37 -5.41
C PHE A 164 13.88 6.08 -4.73
N LEU A 165 12.77 5.49 -5.19
CA LEU A 165 12.24 4.22 -4.69
C LEU A 165 13.24 3.07 -4.86
N ALA A 166 13.86 2.95 -6.03
CA ALA A 166 14.88 1.95 -6.32
C ALA A 166 16.08 2.06 -5.37
N GLU A 167 16.58 3.28 -5.16
CA GLU A 167 17.73 3.52 -4.29
C GLU A 167 17.42 3.33 -2.81
N VAL A 168 16.22 3.74 -2.34
CA VAL A 168 15.73 3.43 -0.99
C VAL A 168 15.71 1.91 -0.77
N SER A 169 15.08 1.18 -1.67
CA SER A 169 14.99 -0.28 -1.58
C SER A 169 16.37 -0.95 -1.64
N ARG A 170 17.28 -0.45 -2.46
CA ARG A 170 18.66 -0.93 -2.54
C ARG A 170 19.43 -0.72 -1.22
N ARG A 171 19.27 0.43 -0.57
CA ARG A 171 19.99 0.77 0.69
C ARG A 171 19.49 -0.02 1.88
N THR A 172 18.18 -0.13 2.03
CA THR A 172 17.53 -0.67 3.23
C THR A 172 17.17 -2.15 3.10
N GLY A 173 17.14 -2.68 1.87
CA GLY A 173 16.63 -4.03 1.62
C GLY A 173 15.11 -4.15 1.77
N CYS A 174 14.35 -3.04 1.89
CA CYS A 174 12.90 -3.11 1.85
C CYS A 174 12.40 -3.60 0.49
N GLY A 175 11.23 -4.20 0.45
CA GLY A 175 10.52 -4.47 -0.79
C GLY A 175 9.75 -3.23 -1.24
N LEU A 176 9.12 -3.33 -2.41
CA LEU A 176 8.21 -2.32 -2.90
C LEU A 176 6.79 -2.90 -2.98
N LEU A 177 5.82 -2.07 -2.66
CA LEU A 177 4.43 -2.22 -3.02
C LEU A 177 4.19 -1.29 -4.20
N LEU A 178 3.69 -1.85 -5.30
CA LEU A 178 3.33 -1.08 -6.48
C LEU A 178 1.83 -0.82 -6.47
N ASP A 179 1.44 0.41 -6.20
CA ASP A 179 0.07 0.84 -6.48
C ASP A 179 -0.04 1.35 -7.92
N VAL A 180 -0.82 0.61 -8.74
CA VAL A 180 -1.01 0.90 -10.16
C VAL A 180 -2.01 2.04 -10.37
N ASN A 181 -2.98 2.21 -9.45
CA ASN A 181 -3.89 3.34 -9.49
C ASN A 181 -3.14 4.65 -9.21
N ASN A 182 -2.21 4.65 -8.24
CA ASN A 182 -1.36 5.80 -7.93
C ASN A 182 -0.48 6.22 -9.12
N VAL A 183 0.07 5.23 -9.85
CA VAL A 183 0.79 5.50 -11.11
C VAL A 183 -0.13 6.17 -12.12
N PHE A 184 -1.35 5.66 -12.30
CA PHE A 184 -2.31 6.21 -13.26
C PHE A 184 -2.78 7.62 -12.86
N VAL A 185 -3.12 7.82 -11.57
CA VAL A 185 -3.54 9.12 -11.01
C VAL A 185 -2.44 10.16 -11.19
N SER A 186 -1.25 9.88 -10.71
CA SER A 186 -0.10 10.79 -10.79
C SER A 186 0.24 11.14 -12.24
N SER A 187 0.34 10.14 -13.11
CA SER A 187 0.67 10.35 -14.52
C SER A 187 -0.38 11.22 -15.23
N THR A 188 -1.66 11.01 -14.95
CA THR A 188 -2.75 11.81 -15.53
C THR A 188 -2.66 13.26 -15.04
N ASN A 189 -2.48 13.48 -13.73
CA ASN A 189 -2.41 14.81 -13.13
C ASN A 189 -1.20 15.63 -13.62
N PHE A 190 -0.09 14.96 -13.93
CA PHE A 190 1.11 15.61 -14.47
C PHE A 190 1.22 15.59 -15.99
N GLY A 191 0.29 14.96 -16.70
CA GLY A 191 0.34 14.82 -18.15
C GLY A 191 1.51 13.98 -18.64
N THR A 192 1.97 13.01 -17.85
CA THR A 192 3.04 12.08 -18.19
C THR A 192 2.50 10.71 -18.58
N SER A 193 3.37 9.83 -19.07
CA SER A 193 2.99 8.47 -19.46
C SER A 193 3.09 7.50 -18.28
N PRO A 194 2.01 6.83 -17.86
CA PRO A 194 2.09 5.79 -16.85
C PRO A 194 2.91 4.58 -17.33
N GLN A 195 2.98 4.35 -18.65
CA GLN A 195 3.78 3.28 -19.21
C GLN A 195 5.27 3.56 -19.06
N ASP A 196 5.72 4.81 -19.29
CA ASP A 196 7.13 5.21 -19.13
C ASP A 196 7.55 5.05 -17.66
N TYR A 197 6.68 5.42 -16.70
CA TYR A 197 6.91 5.18 -15.28
C TYR A 197 7.12 3.68 -14.98
N LEU A 198 6.23 2.83 -15.50
CA LEU A 198 6.30 1.38 -15.29
C LEU A 198 7.49 0.73 -16.05
N ASP A 199 7.95 1.31 -17.14
CA ASP A 199 9.10 0.78 -17.87
C ASP A 199 10.41 0.93 -17.08
N GLU A 200 10.50 1.95 -16.23
CA GLU A 200 11.64 2.21 -15.36
C GLU A 200 11.49 1.59 -13.96
N PHE A 201 10.29 1.11 -13.58
CA PHE A 201 10.02 0.64 -12.23
C PHE A 201 10.81 -0.63 -11.87
N PRO A 202 11.42 -0.72 -10.65
CA PRO A 202 12.27 -1.84 -10.26
C PRO A 202 11.42 -3.07 -9.86
N PHE A 203 10.82 -3.75 -10.81
CA PHE A 203 9.89 -4.86 -10.63
C PHE A 203 10.43 -6.03 -9.81
N GLU A 204 11.73 -6.28 -9.83
CA GLU A 204 12.36 -7.33 -9.03
C GLU A 204 12.23 -7.09 -7.52
N ARG A 205 11.92 -5.86 -7.11
CA ARG A 205 11.68 -5.44 -5.74
C ARG A 205 10.22 -5.51 -5.32
N VAL A 206 9.29 -5.61 -6.26
CA VAL A 206 7.85 -5.66 -5.98
C VAL A 206 7.50 -6.97 -5.30
N LYS A 207 6.70 -6.88 -4.23
CA LYS A 207 6.22 -8.03 -3.45
C LYS A 207 4.71 -8.05 -3.32
N GLU A 208 4.06 -6.93 -3.55
CA GLU A 208 2.61 -6.73 -3.46
C GLU A 208 2.20 -5.63 -4.45
N ILE A 209 0.99 -5.74 -4.98
CA ILE A 209 0.36 -4.74 -5.86
C ILE A 209 -0.93 -4.27 -5.22
N HIS A 210 -1.20 -2.96 -5.30
CA HIS A 210 -2.49 -2.38 -4.99
C HIS A 210 -3.21 -1.93 -6.26
N LEU A 211 -4.52 -2.08 -6.26
CA LEU A 211 -5.46 -1.61 -7.27
C LEU A 211 -6.62 -0.94 -6.57
N GLY A 212 -6.90 0.30 -6.89
CA GLY A 212 -7.99 1.08 -6.36
C GLY A 212 -8.76 1.81 -7.44
N GLY A 213 -9.89 2.40 -7.06
CA GLY A 213 -10.64 3.32 -7.90
C GLY A 213 -10.35 4.76 -7.52
N HIS A 214 -10.49 5.68 -8.47
CA HIS A 214 -10.28 7.11 -8.29
C HIS A 214 -11.49 7.91 -8.72
N TYR A 215 -11.66 9.13 -8.17
CA TYR A 215 -12.62 10.10 -8.69
C TYR A 215 -12.01 10.92 -9.81
N ARG A 216 -12.88 11.36 -10.71
CA ARG A 216 -12.55 12.32 -11.76
C ARG A 216 -13.10 13.68 -11.37
N ASP A 217 -12.25 14.68 -11.42
CA ASP A 217 -12.55 16.06 -11.18
C ASP A 217 -11.87 16.94 -12.25
N ILE A 218 -12.03 18.22 -12.11
CA ILE A 218 -11.44 19.23 -13.01
C ILE A 218 -10.82 20.29 -12.09
N ASP A 219 -9.58 20.64 -12.34
CA ASP A 219 -8.88 21.68 -11.60
C ASP A 219 -9.40 23.10 -11.96
N ASP A 220 -8.94 24.10 -11.23
CA ASP A 220 -9.33 25.51 -11.46
C ASP A 220 -8.92 26.05 -12.85
N ALA A 221 -8.02 25.39 -13.54
CA ALA A 221 -7.59 25.71 -14.90
C ALA A 221 -8.38 24.97 -15.98
N GLY A 222 -9.30 24.06 -15.59
CA GLY A 222 -10.12 23.25 -16.49
C GLY A 222 -9.40 21.98 -16.98
N ALA A 223 -8.27 21.60 -16.41
CA ALA A 223 -7.57 20.37 -16.73
C ALA A 223 -8.14 19.17 -15.92
N PRO A 224 -8.06 17.94 -16.44
CA PRO A 224 -8.45 16.74 -15.70
C PRO A 224 -7.65 16.62 -14.39
N LEU A 225 -8.34 16.38 -13.29
CA LEU A 225 -7.78 16.06 -11.99
C LEU A 225 -8.34 14.72 -11.52
N LEU A 226 -7.47 13.75 -11.28
CA LEU A 226 -7.85 12.49 -10.66
C LEU A 226 -7.54 12.54 -9.18
N ILE A 227 -8.47 12.06 -8.36
CA ILE A 227 -8.33 11.96 -6.90
C ILE A 227 -8.30 10.49 -6.51
N ASP A 228 -7.24 10.07 -5.84
CA ASP A 228 -7.06 8.73 -5.30
C ASP A 228 -7.95 8.54 -4.07
N ALA A 229 -9.21 8.22 -4.33
CA ALA A 229 -10.24 8.20 -3.29
C ALA A 229 -10.63 6.80 -2.83
N HIS A 230 -10.23 5.76 -3.56
CA HIS A 230 -10.61 4.36 -3.29
C HIS A 230 -12.10 4.18 -3.01
N ALA A 231 -12.94 4.85 -3.82
CA ALA A 231 -14.39 4.90 -3.62
C ALA A 231 -15.20 4.47 -4.86
N ALA A 232 -14.54 3.88 -5.84
CA ALA A 232 -15.10 3.45 -7.11
C ALA A 232 -14.48 2.12 -7.56
N PRO A 233 -15.10 1.41 -8.51
CA PRO A 233 -14.46 0.26 -9.16
C PRO A 233 -13.14 0.65 -9.81
N VAL A 234 -12.22 -0.32 -9.90
CA VAL A 234 -10.95 -0.15 -10.62
C VAL A 234 -11.23 0.24 -12.08
N ALA A 235 -10.66 1.34 -12.52
CA ALA A 235 -10.91 1.88 -13.85
C ALA A 235 -10.25 1.02 -14.94
N GLN A 236 -10.88 0.97 -16.14
CA GLN A 236 -10.37 0.16 -17.25
C GLN A 236 -8.90 0.45 -17.61
N PRO A 237 -8.41 1.70 -17.66
CA PRO A 237 -6.99 1.97 -17.90
C PRO A 237 -6.06 1.39 -16.82
N VAL A 238 -6.48 1.39 -15.54
CA VAL A 238 -5.72 0.78 -14.44
C VAL A 238 -5.64 -0.74 -14.63
N TRP A 239 -6.75 -1.38 -15.03
CA TRP A 239 -6.75 -2.81 -15.40
C TRP A 239 -5.81 -3.14 -16.57
N GLU A 240 -5.68 -2.27 -17.53
CA GLU A 240 -4.78 -2.46 -18.69
C GLU A 240 -3.31 -2.34 -18.26
N LEU A 241 -2.98 -1.37 -17.40
CA LEU A 241 -1.64 -1.24 -16.82
C LEU A 241 -1.30 -2.46 -15.95
N TYR A 242 -2.24 -2.89 -15.10
CA TYR A 242 -2.07 -4.10 -14.28
C TYR A 242 -1.78 -5.34 -15.11
N ALA A 243 -2.54 -5.57 -16.19
CA ALA A 243 -2.30 -6.68 -17.09
C ALA A 243 -0.90 -6.61 -17.72
N GLY A 244 -0.42 -5.42 -18.10
CA GLY A 244 0.93 -5.19 -18.57
C GLY A 244 2.01 -5.50 -17.52
N VAL A 245 1.77 -5.13 -16.26
CA VAL A 245 2.65 -5.47 -15.14
C VAL A 245 2.71 -6.98 -14.94
N ILE A 246 1.57 -7.65 -14.85
CA ILE A 246 1.50 -9.11 -14.68
C ILE A 246 2.19 -9.86 -15.81
N ALA A 247 2.05 -9.40 -17.05
CA ALA A 247 2.74 -10.00 -18.19
C ALA A 247 4.27 -9.94 -18.06
N ARG A 248 4.82 -8.94 -17.32
CA ARG A 248 6.26 -8.79 -17.10
C ARG A 248 6.79 -9.62 -15.92
N ILE A 249 6.03 -9.67 -14.82
CA ILE A 249 6.54 -10.22 -13.55
C ILE A 249 5.87 -11.53 -13.12
N GLY A 250 4.79 -11.92 -13.80
CA GLY A 250 3.96 -13.07 -13.41
C GLY A 250 3.02 -12.76 -12.23
N PRO A 251 2.26 -13.76 -11.77
CA PRO A 251 1.33 -13.63 -10.67
C PRO A 251 2.02 -13.21 -9.37
N ILE A 252 1.43 -12.23 -8.68
CA ILE A 252 1.89 -11.70 -7.40
C ILE A 252 0.69 -11.37 -6.51
N ALA A 253 0.90 -11.26 -5.19
CA ALA A 253 -0.12 -10.80 -4.26
C ALA A 253 -0.67 -9.45 -4.70
N THR A 254 -1.98 -9.35 -4.91
CA THR A 254 -2.63 -8.13 -5.41
C THR A 254 -3.85 -7.81 -4.55
N VAL A 255 -3.92 -6.62 -3.96
CA VAL A 255 -5.05 -6.13 -3.16
C VAL A 255 -5.97 -5.28 -4.03
N ILE A 256 -7.27 -5.47 -3.86
CA ILE A 256 -8.28 -4.49 -4.26
C ILE A 256 -8.57 -3.62 -3.05
N GLU A 257 -8.27 -2.34 -3.15
CA GLU A 257 -8.57 -1.34 -2.13
C GLU A 257 -9.89 -0.65 -2.44
N TRP A 258 -10.71 -0.50 -1.40
CA TRP A 258 -11.95 0.26 -1.47
C TRP A 258 -12.26 0.83 -0.09
N ASP A 259 -11.92 2.10 0.14
CA ASP A 259 -11.87 2.71 1.48
C ASP A 259 -13.01 3.65 1.78
N ASN A 260 -13.62 4.22 0.75
CA ASN A 260 -14.77 5.12 0.86
C ASN A 260 -15.94 4.55 0.05
N ASP A 261 -17.16 4.98 0.36
CA ASP A 261 -18.39 4.50 -0.33
C ASP A 261 -18.41 2.97 -0.48
N ILE A 262 -18.18 2.28 0.65
CA ILE A 262 -17.93 0.83 0.68
C ILE A 262 -19.08 0.07 -0.02
N PRO A 263 -18.81 -0.70 -1.08
CA PRO A 263 -19.81 -1.43 -1.84
C PRO A 263 -20.28 -2.68 -1.10
N ASP A 264 -21.27 -3.35 -1.63
CA ASP A 264 -21.64 -4.68 -1.16
C ASP A 264 -20.50 -5.68 -1.35
N TRP A 265 -20.41 -6.68 -0.46
CA TRP A 265 -19.39 -7.74 -0.53
C TRP A 265 -19.28 -8.41 -1.90
N SER A 266 -20.41 -8.63 -2.57
CA SER A 266 -20.45 -9.24 -3.90
C SER A 266 -19.68 -8.43 -4.94
N MET A 267 -19.72 -7.10 -4.88
CA MET A 267 -18.99 -6.21 -5.79
C MET A 267 -17.48 -6.23 -5.49
N LEU A 268 -17.09 -6.07 -4.24
CA LEU A 268 -15.68 -6.12 -3.86
C LEU A 268 -15.04 -7.48 -4.23
N ARG A 269 -15.79 -8.58 -4.01
CA ARG A 269 -15.35 -9.92 -4.41
C ARG A 269 -15.25 -10.07 -5.94
N ALA A 270 -16.13 -9.42 -6.70
CA ALA A 270 -16.08 -9.46 -8.16
C ALA A 270 -14.81 -8.77 -8.70
N GLU A 271 -14.42 -7.63 -8.13
CA GLU A 271 -13.15 -6.94 -8.47
C GLU A 271 -11.94 -7.85 -8.18
N ALA A 272 -11.90 -8.50 -7.01
CA ALA A 272 -10.83 -9.45 -6.69
C ALA A 272 -10.82 -10.65 -7.65
N THR A 273 -11.97 -11.14 -8.08
CA THR A 273 -12.06 -12.20 -9.09
C THR A 273 -11.53 -11.75 -10.45
N GLU A 274 -11.77 -10.51 -10.82
CA GLU A 274 -11.21 -9.93 -12.06
C GLU A 274 -9.68 -9.80 -11.98
N ALA A 275 -9.13 -9.36 -10.82
CA ALA A 275 -7.69 -9.34 -10.60
C ALA A 275 -7.07 -10.75 -10.72
N GLU A 276 -7.70 -11.75 -10.09
CA GLU A 276 -7.27 -13.15 -10.18
C GLU A 276 -7.29 -13.64 -11.64
N ARG A 277 -8.36 -13.33 -12.38
CA ARG A 277 -8.49 -13.71 -13.79
C ARG A 277 -7.40 -13.10 -14.68
N LYS A 278 -7.03 -11.84 -14.41
CA LYS A 278 -5.97 -11.14 -15.15
C LYS A 278 -4.57 -11.58 -14.74
N SER A 279 -4.41 -12.13 -13.54
CA SER A 279 -3.12 -12.64 -13.07
C SER A 279 -2.74 -14.01 -13.64
N VAL A 280 -3.71 -14.73 -14.23
CA VAL A 280 -3.51 -16.04 -14.89
C VAL A 280 -3.50 -15.80 -16.40
N VAL A 281 -2.37 -15.36 -16.94
CA VAL A 281 -2.16 -15.22 -18.40
C VAL A 281 -1.37 -16.40 -18.93
#